data_0fa05c60449d7608006ff9c185e6a1ec
#
_entry.id   0fa05c60449d7608006ff9c185e6a1ec
#
_cell.length_a   1.000
_cell.length_b   1.000
_cell.length_c   1.000
_cell.angle_alpha   90.00
_cell.angle_beta   90.00
_cell.angle_gamma   90.00
#
_symmetry.space_group_name_H-M   'P 1'
#
loop_
_entity.id
_entity.type
_entity.pdbx_description
1 polymer ?
#
loop_
_entity_poly.entity_id
_entity_poly.type
_entity_poly.pdbx_seq_one_letter_code
_entity_poly.pdbx_strand_id
1 'polypeptide(L)'
;IANRENISLKELDNIKGTGENQRVTKIDLLKFLEDKNIKISKPKSISKSNATEKIVLNENEELIETDRVRKIIASRMIESKQISPHVTSFVEADITDVVIKRLEIKEKFFKKHKTPISFNPIFIYCVCKAIQDFPLINISYINDKIIKKNYINIGIAVALKDDNLIVPVLKNVENMDFLTIVKKSNDLIKRTKENKLHPDELSGGTYTISNIGSFGNTMGTPIIMQPQVAILAIGTIKKVAAVVEGKNGDEIKIRNKVFLSHTYDHRIVDGALGGKFAQKVAYYLENFDIQINLD
;
A
#
# COMPACT_ATOMS: atom_id res chain seq x y z
N ILE A 1 -16.26 -3.63 -48.19
CA ILE A 1 -16.34 -3.30 -46.79
C ILE A 1 -16.65 -4.56 -45.98
N ALA A 2 -17.72 -5.32 -46.30
CA ALA A 2 -18.10 -6.52 -45.55
C ALA A 2 -16.95 -7.53 -45.38
N ASN A 3 -16.20 -7.84 -46.45
CA ASN A 3 -15.04 -8.73 -46.40
C ASN A 3 -13.88 -8.17 -45.54
N ARG A 4 -13.73 -6.85 -45.50
CA ARG A 4 -12.68 -6.19 -44.71
C ARG A 4 -12.99 -6.19 -43.22
N GLU A 5 -14.27 -6.21 -42.87
CA GLU A 5 -14.77 -6.18 -41.48
C GLU A 5 -15.23 -7.57 -41.01
N ASN A 6 -14.88 -8.64 -41.72
CA ASN A 6 -15.22 -10.03 -41.43
C ASN A 6 -16.72 -10.29 -41.17
N ILE A 7 -17.60 -9.65 -41.95
CA ILE A 7 -19.05 -9.89 -41.89
C ILE A 7 -19.37 -11.08 -42.79
N SER A 8 -19.97 -12.12 -42.25
CA SER A 8 -20.36 -13.31 -43.01
C SER A 8 -21.56 -13.04 -43.93
N LEU A 9 -21.70 -13.81 -45.01
CA LEU A 9 -22.85 -13.72 -45.91
C LEU A 9 -24.19 -13.86 -45.20
N LYS A 10 -24.29 -14.75 -44.19
CA LYS A 10 -25.49 -14.94 -43.36
C LYS A 10 -25.85 -13.69 -42.54
N GLU A 11 -24.85 -12.93 -42.12
CA GLU A 11 -25.06 -11.67 -41.39
C GLU A 11 -25.50 -10.55 -42.34
N LEU A 12 -24.97 -10.54 -43.56
CA LEU A 12 -25.37 -9.60 -44.61
C LEU A 12 -26.85 -9.75 -45.01
N ASP A 13 -27.32 -10.99 -45.10
CA ASP A 13 -28.73 -11.31 -45.46
C ASP A 13 -29.72 -10.84 -44.38
N ASN A 14 -29.28 -10.66 -43.16
CA ASN A 14 -30.09 -10.18 -42.04
C ASN A 14 -30.13 -8.64 -41.91
N ILE A 15 -29.36 -7.91 -42.73
CA ILE A 15 -29.34 -6.45 -42.70
C ILE A 15 -30.46 -5.91 -43.59
N LYS A 16 -31.35 -5.13 -43.01
CA LYS A 16 -32.44 -4.47 -43.77
C LYS A 16 -31.86 -3.33 -44.61
N GLY A 17 -31.76 -3.53 -45.92
CA GLY A 17 -31.21 -2.54 -46.83
C GLY A 17 -32.16 -1.34 -46.98
N THR A 18 -31.60 -0.13 -47.00
CA THR A 18 -32.34 1.14 -47.27
C THR A 18 -32.09 1.69 -48.66
N GLY A 19 -31.32 1.02 -49.50
CA GLY A 19 -31.06 1.42 -50.90
C GLY A 19 -32.17 1.01 -51.86
N GLU A 20 -32.03 1.43 -53.12
CA GLU A 20 -32.96 1.13 -54.21
C GLU A 20 -33.11 -0.39 -54.39
N ASN A 21 -34.33 -0.89 -54.52
CA ASN A 21 -34.65 -2.33 -54.51
C ASN A 21 -34.19 -3.08 -53.24
N GLN A 22 -34.26 -2.45 -52.07
CA GLN A 22 -33.86 -3.04 -50.75
C GLN A 22 -32.41 -3.47 -50.70
N ARG A 23 -31.51 -2.89 -51.49
CA ARG A 23 -30.08 -3.17 -51.42
C ARG A 23 -29.46 -2.62 -50.15
N VAL A 24 -28.59 -3.41 -49.53
CA VAL A 24 -27.82 -2.98 -48.37
C VAL A 24 -26.80 -1.92 -48.80
N THR A 25 -26.90 -0.73 -48.23
CA THR A 25 -25.99 0.40 -48.50
C THR A 25 -24.81 0.41 -47.54
N LYS A 26 -23.80 1.24 -47.85
CA LYS A 26 -22.66 1.46 -46.93
C LYS A 26 -23.09 1.96 -45.57
N ILE A 27 -24.16 2.80 -45.53
CA ILE A 27 -24.69 3.37 -44.29
C ILE A 27 -25.35 2.30 -43.40
N ASP A 28 -26.09 1.37 -44.02
CA ASP A 28 -26.72 0.26 -43.30
C ASP A 28 -25.66 -0.65 -42.67
N LEU A 29 -24.60 -0.89 -43.37
CA LEU A 29 -23.46 -1.72 -42.94
C LEU A 29 -22.68 -1.07 -41.80
N LEU A 30 -22.49 0.25 -41.83
CA LEU A 30 -21.84 0.99 -40.75
C LEU A 30 -22.71 1.02 -39.48
N LYS A 31 -24.02 1.23 -39.60
CA LYS A 31 -24.96 1.14 -38.49
C LYS A 31 -24.96 -0.26 -37.86
N PHE A 32 -24.98 -1.30 -38.69
CA PHE A 32 -24.89 -2.68 -38.18
C PHE A 32 -23.60 -2.95 -37.43
N LEU A 33 -22.47 -2.40 -37.88
CA LEU A 33 -21.18 -2.50 -37.19
C LEU A 33 -21.17 -1.71 -35.87
N GLU A 34 -21.77 -0.51 -35.84
CA GLU A 34 -21.93 0.26 -34.59
C GLU A 34 -22.79 -0.50 -33.59
N ASP A 35 -23.92 -1.06 -34.01
CA ASP A 35 -24.79 -1.87 -33.16
C ASP A 35 -24.10 -3.16 -32.66
N LYS A 36 -23.29 -3.79 -33.53
CA LYS A 36 -22.49 -4.96 -33.17
C LYS A 36 -21.37 -4.60 -32.18
N ASN A 37 -20.69 -3.47 -32.37
CA ASN A 37 -19.66 -2.96 -31.46
C ASN A 37 -20.27 -2.51 -30.11
N ILE A 38 -21.46 -1.93 -30.09
CA ILE A 38 -22.18 -1.59 -28.87
C ILE A 38 -22.59 -2.87 -28.09
N LYS A 39 -22.90 -3.96 -28.80
CA LYS A 39 -23.14 -5.27 -28.17
C LYS A 39 -21.87 -5.96 -27.66
N ILE A 40 -20.71 -5.70 -28.29
CA ILE A 40 -19.42 -6.23 -27.87
C ILE A 40 -18.77 -5.36 -26.80
N SER A 41 -19.06 -4.05 -26.79
CA SER A 41 -18.49 -3.09 -25.83
C SER A 41 -19.30 -2.91 -24.53
N LYS A 42 -20.44 -3.57 -24.36
CA LYS A 42 -20.95 -3.77 -23.02
C LYS A 42 -20.00 -4.74 -22.33
N PRO A 43 -19.21 -4.30 -21.34
CA PRO A 43 -18.53 -5.27 -20.49
C PRO A 43 -19.65 -6.20 -20.03
N LYS A 44 -19.50 -7.50 -20.26
CA LYS A 44 -20.30 -8.47 -19.51
C LYS A 44 -20.19 -8.02 -18.07
N SER A 45 -21.22 -7.35 -17.56
CA SER A 45 -21.42 -7.30 -16.14
C SER A 45 -21.25 -8.77 -15.74
N ILE A 46 -20.17 -9.06 -15.02
CA ILE A 46 -20.10 -10.29 -14.26
C ILE A 46 -21.38 -10.20 -13.46
N SER A 47 -22.41 -10.88 -13.96
CA SER A 47 -23.62 -11.12 -13.19
C SER A 47 -23.05 -11.73 -11.92
N LYS A 48 -23.08 -10.97 -10.83
CA LYS A 48 -23.01 -11.57 -9.51
C LYS A 48 -24.14 -12.59 -9.53
N SER A 49 -23.81 -13.83 -9.90
CA SER A 49 -24.63 -14.95 -9.57
C SER A 49 -24.61 -15.00 -8.05
N ASN A 50 -25.52 -14.27 -7.42
CA ASN A 50 -25.94 -14.54 -6.07
C ASN A 50 -26.73 -15.87 -6.09
N ALA A 51 -26.19 -16.90 -6.72
CA ALA A 51 -26.43 -18.25 -6.30
C ALA A 51 -25.68 -18.34 -4.96
N THR A 52 -26.39 -18.14 -3.86
CA THR A 52 -25.98 -18.65 -2.56
C THR A 52 -25.80 -20.14 -2.76
N GLU A 53 -24.58 -20.55 -3.12
CA GLU A 53 -24.20 -21.96 -3.05
C GLU A 53 -24.53 -22.37 -1.63
N LYS A 54 -25.45 -23.32 -1.48
CA LYS A 54 -25.77 -23.89 -0.18
C LYS A 54 -24.49 -24.52 0.34
N ILE A 55 -23.91 -23.89 1.36
CA ILE A 55 -22.74 -24.46 2.06
C ILE A 55 -23.24 -25.76 2.70
N VAL A 56 -22.73 -26.88 2.25
CA VAL A 56 -22.96 -28.19 2.85
C VAL A 56 -21.78 -28.46 3.76
N LEU A 57 -22.02 -28.52 5.06
CA LEU A 57 -21.01 -28.82 6.06
C LEU A 57 -20.89 -30.31 6.29
N ASN A 58 -19.68 -30.82 6.48
CA ASN A 58 -19.40 -32.16 6.95
C ASN A 58 -19.52 -32.24 8.49
N GLU A 59 -19.56 -33.42 9.06
CA GLU A 59 -19.77 -33.67 10.50
C GLU A 59 -18.74 -32.95 11.41
N ASN A 60 -17.55 -32.63 10.91
CA ASN A 60 -16.47 -32.00 11.65
C ASN A 60 -16.22 -30.54 11.21
N GLU A 61 -17.14 -29.90 10.52
CA GLU A 61 -17.05 -28.53 10.02
C GLU A 61 -18.05 -27.64 10.74
N GLU A 62 -17.61 -26.45 11.13
CA GLU A 62 -18.41 -25.42 11.77
C GLU A 62 -18.48 -24.18 10.88
N LEU A 63 -19.66 -23.62 10.67
CA LEU A 63 -19.86 -22.37 9.97
C LEU A 63 -19.64 -21.20 10.93
N ILE A 64 -18.57 -20.44 10.70
CA ILE A 64 -18.28 -19.21 11.43
C ILE A 64 -18.69 -18.03 10.54
N GLU A 65 -19.67 -17.25 10.98
CA GLU A 65 -20.09 -16.06 10.26
C GLU A 65 -19.05 -14.93 10.42
N THR A 66 -18.70 -14.31 9.29
CA THR A 66 -17.83 -13.14 9.29
C THR A 66 -18.63 -11.89 9.68
N ASP A 67 -18.04 -11.06 10.54
CA ASP A 67 -18.60 -9.76 10.89
C ASP A 67 -18.58 -8.77 9.71
N ARG A 68 -19.29 -7.66 9.87
CA ARG A 68 -19.41 -6.61 8.84
C ARG A 68 -18.04 -5.99 8.50
N VAL A 69 -17.19 -5.78 9.49
CA VAL A 69 -15.86 -5.15 9.30
C VAL A 69 -14.98 -6.05 8.49
N ARG A 70 -14.94 -7.35 8.82
CA ARG A 70 -14.16 -8.35 8.09
C ARG A 70 -14.60 -8.47 6.63
N LYS A 71 -15.92 -8.43 6.35
CA LYS A 71 -16.45 -8.43 4.97
C LYS A 71 -16.00 -7.21 4.17
N ILE A 72 -15.96 -6.02 4.79
CA ILE A 72 -15.48 -4.80 4.14
C ILE A 72 -13.96 -4.91 3.86
N ILE A 73 -13.17 -5.37 4.83
CA ILE A 73 -11.73 -5.57 4.64
C ILE A 73 -11.47 -6.54 3.49
N ALA A 74 -12.15 -7.70 3.48
CA ALA A 74 -11.98 -8.70 2.41
C ALA A 74 -12.28 -8.11 1.03
N SER A 75 -13.38 -7.37 0.88
CA SER A 75 -13.73 -6.69 -0.38
C SER A 75 -12.64 -5.71 -0.82
N ARG A 76 -12.13 -4.88 0.10
CA ARG A 76 -11.07 -3.91 -0.19
C ARG A 76 -9.75 -4.55 -0.58
N MET A 77 -9.38 -5.68 0.03
CA MET A 77 -8.17 -6.42 -0.31
C MET A 77 -8.25 -7.05 -1.70
N ILE A 78 -9.40 -7.63 -2.06
CA ILE A 78 -9.65 -8.16 -3.40
C ILE A 78 -9.61 -7.01 -4.43
N GLU A 79 -10.32 -5.91 -4.17
CA GLU A 79 -10.34 -4.73 -5.03
C GLU A 79 -8.91 -4.22 -5.30
N SER A 80 -8.10 -4.07 -4.26
CA SER A 80 -6.72 -3.58 -4.39
C SER A 80 -5.86 -4.51 -5.26
N LYS A 81 -5.97 -5.82 -5.08
CA LYS A 81 -5.22 -6.80 -5.88
C LYS A 81 -5.67 -6.84 -7.35
N GLN A 82 -6.94 -6.54 -7.62
CA GLN A 82 -7.47 -6.46 -8.99
C GLN A 82 -7.06 -5.16 -9.70
N ILE A 83 -7.00 -4.03 -8.94
CA ILE A 83 -6.66 -2.72 -9.49
C ILE A 83 -5.16 -2.60 -9.76
N SER A 84 -4.33 -2.99 -8.80
CA SER A 84 -2.89 -2.71 -8.82
C SER A 84 -2.07 -3.99 -8.98
N PRO A 85 -1.27 -4.15 -10.04
CA PRO A 85 -0.22 -5.17 -10.11
C PRO A 85 0.84 -4.88 -9.06
N HIS A 86 0.84 -5.66 -7.97
CA HIS A 86 1.76 -5.48 -6.85
C HIS A 86 3.13 -6.08 -7.16
N VAL A 87 4.18 -5.28 -7.01
CA VAL A 87 5.59 -5.73 -6.99
C VAL A 87 6.19 -5.28 -5.67
N THR A 88 7.08 -6.09 -5.09
CA THR A 88 7.73 -5.79 -3.83
C THR A 88 9.25 -5.80 -3.99
N SER A 89 9.89 -4.70 -3.60
CA SER A 89 11.34 -4.59 -3.45
C SER A 89 11.72 -4.77 -1.99
N PHE A 90 12.76 -5.56 -1.72
CA PHE A 90 13.28 -5.80 -0.38
C PHE A 90 14.64 -5.14 -0.23
N VAL A 91 14.83 -4.41 0.87
CA VAL A 91 16.10 -3.75 1.21
C VAL A 91 16.40 -4.05 2.67
N GLU A 92 17.64 -4.37 2.98
CA GLU A 92 18.13 -4.52 4.35
C GLU A 92 18.80 -3.21 4.79
N ALA A 93 18.45 -2.71 5.98
CA ALA A 93 19.06 -1.53 6.58
C ALA A 93 19.78 -1.90 7.88
N ASP A 94 20.96 -1.35 8.10
CA ASP A 94 21.71 -1.45 9.35
C ASP A 94 21.37 -0.29 10.28
N ILE A 95 20.55 -0.55 11.26
CA ILE A 95 20.06 0.47 12.22
C ILE A 95 20.75 0.38 13.58
N THR A 96 21.97 -0.16 13.63
CA THR A 96 22.69 -0.38 14.90
C THR A 96 22.83 0.90 15.69
N ASP A 97 23.24 2.00 15.05
CA ASP A 97 23.46 3.28 15.73
C ASP A 97 22.15 3.88 16.25
N VAL A 98 21.07 3.73 15.51
CA VAL A 98 19.72 4.13 15.94
C VAL A 98 19.28 3.34 17.18
N VAL A 99 19.52 2.02 17.19
CA VAL A 99 19.19 1.16 18.34
C VAL A 99 19.97 1.57 19.58
N ILE A 100 21.28 1.79 19.44
CA ILE A 100 22.16 2.21 20.56
C ILE A 100 21.71 3.58 21.09
N LYS A 101 21.65 4.59 20.24
CA LYS A 101 21.25 5.96 20.64
C LYS A 101 19.88 5.97 21.31
N ARG A 102 18.90 5.25 20.73
CA ARG A 102 17.58 5.14 21.34
C ARG A 102 17.63 4.53 22.74
N LEU A 103 18.45 3.49 22.96
CA LEU A 103 18.61 2.88 24.29
C LEU A 103 19.21 3.86 25.30
N GLU A 104 20.18 4.66 24.91
CA GLU A 104 20.82 5.66 25.75
C GLU A 104 19.87 6.76 26.19
N ILE A 105 19.00 7.22 25.30
CA ILE A 105 18.14 8.38 25.58
C ILE A 105 16.75 8.04 26.12
N LYS A 106 16.27 6.78 25.98
CA LYS A 106 14.86 6.40 26.22
C LYS A 106 14.32 6.82 27.59
N GLU A 107 15.13 6.70 28.66
CA GLU A 107 14.71 7.03 30.01
C GLU A 107 14.64 8.53 30.27
N LYS A 108 15.68 9.28 29.83
CA LYS A 108 15.71 10.74 29.88
C LYS A 108 14.56 11.32 29.08
N PHE A 109 14.35 10.80 27.88
CA PHE A 109 13.26 11.21 27.01
C PHE A 109 11.89 10.99 27.67
N PHE A 110 11.66 9.81 28.26
CA PHE A 110 10.40 9.53 28.94
C PHE A 110 10.18 10.44 30.15
N LYS A 111 11.22 10.69 30.94
CA LYS A 111 11.14 11.60 32.12
C LYS A 111 10.73 13.01 31.69
N LYS A 112 11.33 13.53 30.61
CA LYS A 112 11.08 14.91 30.09
C LYS A 112 9.74 15.03 29.35
N HIS A 113 9.43 14.11 28.44
CA HIS A 113 8.30 14.24 27.52
C HIS A 113 7.06 13.41 27.88
N LYS A 114 7.12 12.57 28.93
CA LYS A 114 6.05 11.69 29.41
C LYS A 114 5.47 10.76 28.32
N THR A 115 6.26 10.49 27.27
CA THR A 115 5.92 9.60 26.16
C THR A 115 7.13 8.72 25.79
N PRO A 116 6.95 7.44 25.44
CA PRO A 116 8.08 6.59 25.08
C PRO A 116 8.58 6.92 23.66
N ILE A 117 9.89 6.78 23.45
CA ILE A 117 10.46 6.79 22.10
C ILE A 117 10.50 5.36 21.55
N SER A 118 9.56 5.02 20.67
CA SER A 118 9.50 3.74 19.95
C SER A 118 10.19 3.86 18.58
N PHE A 119 10.32 2.74 17.86
CA PHE A 119 10.88 2.76 16.51
C PHE A 119 9.92 3.33 15.46
N ASN A 120 8.60 3.20 15.64
CA ASN A 120 7.62 3.66 14.65
C ASN A 120 7.78 5.15 14.26
N PRO A 121 7.94 6.12 15.19
CA PRO A 121 8.21 7.51 14.82
C PRO A 121 9.47 7.70 13.97
N ILE A 122 10.51 6.91 14.21
CA ILE A 122 11.76 6.96 13.45
C ILE A 122 11.50 6.53 12.00
N PHE A 123 10.78 5.42 11.82
CA PHE A 123 10.38 4.95 10.50
C PHE A 123 9.48 5.96 9.78
N ILE A 124 8.51 6.55 10.48
CA ILE A 124 7.62 7.59 9.92
C ILE A 124 8.43 8.79 9.43
N TYR A 125 9.37 9.27 10.23
CA TYR A 125 10.22 10.40 9.87
C TYR A 125 11.07 10.10 8.63
N CYS A 126 11.77 8.95 8.62
CA CYS A 126 12.64 8.54 7.50
C CYS A 126 11.86 8.32 6.20
N VAL A 127 10.67 7.70 6.29
CA VAL A 127 9.77 7.54 5.14
C VAL A 127 9.29 8.90 4.62
N CYS A 128 8.91 9.82 5.51
CA CYS A 128 8.49 11.16 5.12
C CYS A 128 9.60 11.89 4.35
N LYS A 129 10.86 11.81 4.84
CA LYS A 129 12.03 12.37 4.14
C LYS A 129 12.26 11.72 2.78
N ALA A 130 12.15 10.40 2.69
CA ALA A 130 12.29 9.70 1.41
C ALA A 130 11.17 10.08 0.42
N ILE A 131 9.93 10.28 0.87
CA ILE A 131 8.83 10.76 0.02
C ILE A 131 9.10 12.17 -0.52
N GLN A 132 9.72 13.06 0.26
CA GLN A 132 10.11 14.39 -0.20
C GLN A 132 11.13 14.31 -1.35
N ASP A 133 12.09 13.37 -1.30
CA ASP A 133 13.06 13.14 -2.38
C ASP A 133 12.43 12.41 -3.58
N PHE A 134 11.42 11.56 -3.35
CA PHE A 134 10.75 10.76 -4.37
C PHE A 134 9.24 11.05 -4.41
N PRO A 135 8.80 12.25 -4.80
CA PRO A 135 7.39 12.65 -4.69
C PRO A 135 6.43 11.85 -5.57
N LEU A 136 6.93 11.10 -6.56
CA LEU A 136 6.12 10.19 -7.37
C LEU A 136 5.69 8.90 -6.64
N ILE A 137 6.19 8.66 -5.43
CA ILE A 137 5.67 7.62 -4.52
C ILE A 137 4.41 8.11 -3.78
N ASN A 138 4.20 9.43 -3.69
CA ASN A 138 3.09 10.04 -2.97
C ASN A 138 1.97 10.51 -3.92
N ILE A 139 1.47 9.58 -4.71
CA ILE A 139 0.48 9.83 -5.77
C ILE A 139 -0.74 8.91 -5.61
N SER A 140 -1.77 9.20 -6.40
CA SER A 140 -2.85 8.26 -6.72
C SER A 140 -2.98 8.14 -8.24
N TYR A 141 -3.34 6.95 -8.73
CA TYR A 141 -3.57 6.70 -10.15
C TYR A 141 -5.03 6.31 -10.37
N ILE A 142 -5.80 7.21 -10.98
CA ILE A 142 -7.26 7.08 -11.15
C ILE A 142 -7.62 7.53 -12.56
N ASN A 143 -8.35 6.68 -13.31
CA ASN A 143 -8.82 6.97 -14.67
C ASN A 143 -7.68 7.47 -15.58
N ASP A 144 -6.58 6.75 -15.61
CA ASP A 144 -5.37 7.04 -16.41
C ASP A 144 -4.72 8.41 -16.11
N LYS A 145 -5.00 8.97 -14.92
CA LYS A 145 -4.44 10.23 -14.45
C LYS A 145 -3.67 10.07 -13.16
N ILE A 146 -2.52 10.71 -13.09
CA ILE A 146 -1.70 10.80 -11.88
C ILE A 146 -2.14 12.02 -11.08
N ILE A 147 -2.49 11.80 -9.81
CA ILE A 147 -2.78 12.86 -8.84
C ILE A 147 -1.62 12.92 -7.86
N LYS A 148 -0.71 13.87 -8.02
CA LYS A 148 0.39 14.12 -7.09
C LYS A 148 -0.13 14.83 -5.85
N LYS A 149 0.23 14.31 -4.67
CA LYS A 149 -0.11 14.92 -3.39
C LYS A 149 1.04 15.81 -2.93
N ASN A 150 0.76 17.06 -2.58
CA ASN A 150 1.76 17.99 -2.05
C ASN A 150 1.80 17.99 -0.50
N TYR A 151 1.07 17.08 0.12
CA TYR A 151 1.05 16.80 1.55
C TYR A 151 1.33 15.32 1.79
N ILE A 152 1.88 14.99 2.95
CA ILE A 152 2.24 13.61 3.31
C ILE A 152 1.42 13.17 4.52
N ASN A 153 0.49 12.25 4.29
CA ASN A 153 -0.35 11.65 5.32
C ASN A 153 0.02 10.17 5.46
N ILE A 154 0.62 9.81 6.59
CA ILE A 154 1.11 8.45 6.81
C ILE A 154 0.05 7.61 7.53
N GLY A 155 -0.45 6.58 6.85
CA GLY A 155 -1.22 5.51 7.47
C GLY A 155 -0.32 4.60 8.30
N ILE A 156 -0.73 4.29 9.52
CA ILE A 156 0.02 3.42 10.44
C ILE A 156 -0.82 2.18 10.70
N ALA A 157 -0.39 1.02 10.22
CA ALA A 157 -1.11 -0.23 10.47
C ALA A 157 -0.99 -0.64 11.94
N VAL A 158 -2.10 -0.72 12.64
CA VAL A 158 -2.19 -1.08 14.07
C VAL A 158 -3.07 -2.30 14.23
N ALA A 159 -2.50 -3.38 14.79
CA ALA A 159 -3.28 -4.56 15.16
C ALA A 159 -4.03 -4.31 16.47
N LEU A 160 -5.28 -4.73 16.48
CA LEU A 160 -6.15 -4.72 17.65
C LEU A 160 -6.09 -6.07 18.40
N LYS A 161 -6.75 -6.14 19.56
CA LYS A 161 -6.77 -7.36 20.39
C LYS A 161 -7.57 -8.52 19.77
N ASP A 162 -8.48 -8.21 18.88
CA ASP A 162 -9.37 -9.14 18.16
C ASP A 162 -8.80 -9.57 16.80
N ASP A 163 -7.48 -9.44 16.61
CA ASP A 163 -6.77 -9.71 15.36
C ASP A 163 -7.25 -8.91 14.14
N ASN A 164 -8.07 -7.88 14.36
CA ASN A 164 -8.40 -6.91 13.34
C ASN A 164 -7.27 -5.88 13.19
N LEU A 165 -7.15 -5.32 11.98
CA LEU A 165 -6.15 -4.31 11.65
C LEU A 165 -6.85 -3.01 11.25
N ILE A 166 -6.47 -1.92 11.91
CA ILE A 166 -6.92 -0.57 11.57
C ILE A 166 -5.73 0.27 11.16
N VAL A 167 -5.94 1.16 10.19
CA VAL A 167 -4.90 2.03 9.65
C VAL A 167 -5.26 3.50 9.90
N PRO A 168 -5.04 4.02 11.12
CA PRO A 168 -5.17 5.45 11.38
C PRO A 168 -4.12 6.26 10.62
N VAL A 169 -4.44 7.52 10.33
CA VAL A 169 -3.66 8.40 9.46
C VAL A 169 -3.10 9.58 10.25
N LEU A 170 -1.78 9.69 10.30
CA LEU A 170 -1.07 10.87 10.79
C LEU A 170 -0.95 11.87 9.63
N LYS A 171 -1.66 13.00 9.72
CA LYS A 171 -1.78 13.99 8.64
C LYS A 171 -0.66 15.02 8.67
N ASN A 172 -0.23 15.49 7.47
CA ASN A 172 0.73 16.59 7.25
C ASN A 172 2.06 16.37 7.98
N VAL A 173 2.62 15.15 7.85
CA VAL A 173 3.85 14.75 8.54
C VAL A 173 5.06 15.57 8.09
N GLU A 174 5.06 16.06 6.86
CA GLU A 174 6.10 16.92 6.28
C GLU A 174 6.32 18.23 7.05
N ASN A 175 5.30 18.68 7.77
CA ASN A 175 5.33 19.93 8.57
C ASN A 175 5.64 19.69 10.05
N MET A 176 5.97 18.44 10.44
CA MET A 176 6.21 18.08 11.84
C MET A 176 7.70 17.89 12.12
N ASP A 177 8.15 18.40 13.26
CA ASP A 177 9.42 18.02 13.82
C ASP A 177 9.35 16.58 14.39
N PHE A 178 10.50 15.98 14.66
CA PHE A 178 10.58 14.60 15.13
C PHE A 178 9.83 14.40 16.47
N LEU A 179 9.93 15.34 17.41
CA LEU A 179 9.25 15.27 18.70
C LEU A 179 7.71 15.26 18.53
N THR A 180 7.20 16.07 17.63
CA THR A 180 5.78 16.12 17.29
C THR A 180 5.32 14.79 16.67
N ILE A 181 6.13 14.21 15.77
CA ILE A 181 5.85 12.88 15.21
C ILE A 181 5.78 11.83 16.33
N VAL A 182 6.73 11.83 17.28
CA VAL A 182 6.72 10.88 18.42
C VAL A 182 5.44 11.02 19.24
N LYS A 183 5.08 12.25 19.64
CA LYS A 183 3.89 12.50 20.48
C LYS A 183 2.60 12.11 19.76
N LYS A 184 2.41 12.62 18.53
CA LYS A 184 1.16 12.40 17.77
C LYS A 184 1.00 10.95 17.32
N SER A 185 2.07 10.28 16.87
CA SER A 185 1.97 8.87 16.46
C SER A 185 1.70 7.94 17.64
N ASN A 186 2.33 8.18 18.82
CA ASN A 186 2.06 7.39 19.99
C ASN A 186 0.63 7.60 20.52
N ASP A 187 0.13 8.85 20.52
CA ASP A 187 -1.26 9.15 20.87
C ASP A 187 -2.23 8.45 19.92
N LEU A 188 -2.01 8.59 18.63
CA LEU A 188 -2.84 7.97 17.59
C LEU A 188 -2.91 6.45 17.76
N ILE A 189 -1.75 5.78 17.95
CA ILE A 189 -1.67 4.33 18.18
C ILE A 189 -2.39 3.94 19.47
N LYS A 190 -2.23 4.71 20.55
CA LYS A 190 -2.92 4.46 21.82
C LYS A 190 -4.44 4.54 21.66
N ARG A 191 -4.94 5.64 21.09
CA ARG A 191 -6.40 5.82 20.83
C ARG A 191 -6.97 4.77 19.89
N THR A 192 -6.17 4.30 18.92
CA THR A 192 -6.56 3.17 18.05
C THR A 192 -6.84 1.92 18.87
N LYS A 193 -5.92 1.54 19.77
CA LYS A 193 -6.07 0.36 20.64
C LYS A 193 -7.20 0.48 21.64
N GLU A 194 -7.61 1.70 21.97
CA GLU A 194 -8.71 2.03 22.87
C GLU A 194 -10.04 2.26 22.11
N ASN A 195 -10.09 2.08 20.79
CA ASN A 195 -11.26 2.36 19.93
C ASN A 195 -11.77 3.82 20.07
N LYS A 196 -10.84 4.78 20.23
CA LYS A 196 -11.15 6.22 20.43
C LYS A 196 -10.67 7.09 19.25
N LEU A 197 -10.71 6.56 18.04
CA LEU A 197 -10.38 7.34 16.86
C LEU A 197 -11.55 8.19 16.39
N HIS A 198 -11.22 9.37 15.85
CA HIS A 198 -12.20 10.15 15.10
C HIS A 198 -12.32 9.61 13.67
N PRO A 199 -13.51 9.66 13.03
CA PRO A 199 -13.72 9.13 11.70
C PRO A 199 -12.79 9.71 10.63
N ASP A 200 -12.40 10.98 10.76
CA ASP A 200 -11.49 11.68 9.84
C ASP A 200 -10.03 11.18 9.95
N GLU A 201 -9.68 10.50 11.04
CA GLU A 201 -8.36 9.89 11.24
C GLU A 201 -8.20 8.54 10.52
N LEU A 202 -9.29 8.01 9.94
CA LEU A 202 -9.30 6.75 9.18
C LEU A 202 -9.24 6.96 7.66
N SER A 203 -9.10 8.21 7.21
CA SER A 203 -9.17 8.55 5.80
C SER A 203 -8.10 9.56 5.38
N GLY A 204 -7.86 9.64 4.07
CA GLY A 204 -6.95 10.62 3.49
C GLY A 204 -5.46 10.27 3.62
N GLY A 205 -5.12 9.01 3.93
CA GLY A 205 -3.74 8.53 3.89
C GLY A 205 -3.17 8.55 2.47
N THR A 206 -1.90 8.93 2.33
CA THR A 206 -1.22 9.01 1.04
C THR A 206 -0.14 7.94 0.88
N TYR A 207 0.37 7.42 1.98
CA TYR A 207 1.31 6.31 2.05
C TYR A 207 1.08 5.53 3.36
N THR A 208 1.32 4.22 3.38
CA THR A 208 1.07 3.39 4.56
C THR A 208 2.34 2.69 5.03
N ILE A 209 2.52 2.61 6.36
CA ILE A 209 3.58 1.86 7.03
C ILE A 209 2.93 0.73 7.84
N SER A 210 3.43 -0.49 7.69
CA SER A 210 3.00 -1.67 8.43
C SER A 210 4.19 -2.30 9.17
N ASN A 211 4.19 -2.25 10.50
CA ASN A 211 5.24 -2.87 11.31
C ASN A 211 4.88 -4.35 11.59
N ILE A 212 5.33 -5.24 10.71
CA ILE A 212 5.14 -6.68 10.82
C ILE A 212 6.17 -7.35 11.76
N GLY A 213 7.22 -6.60 12.10
CA GLY A 213 8.25 -7.07 13.04
C GLY A 213 7.74 -7.28 14.46
N SER A 214 6.64 -6.60 14.83
CA SER A 214 5.96 -6.83 16.11
C SER A 214 5.40 -8.26 16.26
N PHE A 215 5.19 -8.97 15.16
CA PHE A 215 4.78 -10.38 15.12
C PHE A 215 5.96 -11.35 14.85
N GLY A 216 7.20 -10.84 14.85
CA GLY A 216 8.40 -11.64 14.57
C GLY A 216 8.69 -11.86 13.07
N ASN A 217 7.89 -11.32 12.17
CA ASN A 217 8.10 -11.47 10.73
C ASN A 217 9.34 -10.69 10.27
N THR A 218 10.16 -11.32 9.44
CA THR A 218 11.38 -10.71 8.89
C THR A 218 11.08 -9.85 7.66
N MET A 219 10.25 -10.35 6.76
CA MET A 219 9.83 -9.70 5.51
C MET A 219 8.36 -9.99 5.26
N GLY A 220 7.73 -9.23 4.38
CA GLY A 220 6.35 -9.46 3.95
C GLY A 220 6.02 -8.75 2.64
N THR A 221 4.92 -9.14 2.01
CA THR A 221 4.40 -8.53 0.79
C THR A 221 3.04 -7.91 1.09
N PRO A 222 3.00 -6.69 1.68
CA PRO A 222 1.75 -6.07 2.08
C PRO A 222 0.88 -5.69 0.87
N ILE A 223 -0.43 -5.67 1.07
CA ILE A 223 -1.38 -5.22 0.05
C ILE A 223 -1.54 -3.71 0.15
N ILE A 224 -1.53 -3.03 -1.00
CA ILE A 224 -1.63 -1.57 -1.09
C ILE A 224 -3.03 -1.11 -0.64
N MET A 225 -3.07 -0.05 0.16
CA MET A 225 -4.34 0.60 0.56
C MET A 225 -4.79 1.58 -0.53
N GLN A 226 -5.83 1.22 -1.29
CA GLN A 226 -6.35 2.11 -2.33
C GLN A 226 -6.88 3.44 -1.74
N PRO A 227 -6.69 4.59 -2.40
CA PRO A 227 -6.08 4.83 -3.73
C PRO A 227 -4.58 5.16 -3.68
N GLN A 228 -3.85 4.73 -2.66
CA GLN A 228 -2.39 4.85 -2.57
C GLN A 228 -1.73 3.96 -3.62
N VAL A 229 -0.50 4.28 -4.01
CA VAL A 229 0.28 3.47 -4.97
C VAL A 229 1.36 2.63 -4.31
N ALA A 230 1.59 2.78 -3.01
CA ALA A 230 2.62 2.03 -2.31
C ALA A 230 2.37 1.90 -0.81
N ILE A 231 3.03 0.90 -0.21
CA ILE A 231 3.03 0.58 1.22
C ILE A 231 4.40 0.01 1.60
N LEU A 232 4.87 0.30 2.82
CA LEU A 232 6.10 -0.24 3.38
C LEU A 232 5.79 -1.17 4.56
N ALA A 233 6.20 -2.44 4.46
CA ALA A 233 6.26 -3.31 5.61
C ALA A 233 7.67 -3.28 6.22
N ILE A 234 7.73 -3.18 7.55
CA ILE A 234 8.95 -3.15 8.34
C ILE A 234 9.06 -4.46 9.10
N GLY A 235 10.13 -5.18 8.87
CA GLY A 235 10.41 -6.45 9.52
C GLY A 235 10.88 -6.29 10.96
N THR A 236 11.13 -7.42 11.61
CA THR A 236 11.71 -7.45 12.95
C THR A 236 13.17 -7.02 12.93
N ILE A 237 13.55 -6.20 13.91
CA ILE A 237 14.95 -5.82 14.13
C ILE A 237 15.68 -6.99 14.77
N LYS A 238 16.72 -7.51 14.08
CA LYS A 238 17.50 -8.68 14.53
C LYS A 238 18.97 -8.33 14.69
N LYS A 239 19.60 -8.90 15.73
CA LYS A 239 21.08 -8.96 15.83
C LYS A 239 21.59 -10.04 14.89
N VAL A 240 22.48 -9.67 13.99
CA VAL A 240 23.13 -10.57 13.03
C VAL A 240 24.63 -10.36 13.04
N ALA A 241 25.41 -11.40 12.74
CA ALA A 241 26.81 -11.26 12.41
C ALA A 241 26.91 -10.67 10.99
N ALA A 242 27.58 -9.55 10.85
CA ALA A 242 27.74 -8.89 9.56
C ALA A 242 29.20 -8.47 9.34
N VAL A 243 29.63 -8.52 8.08
CA VAL A 243 30.91 -7.96 7.67
C VAL A 243 30.77 -6.46 7.67
N VAL A 244 31.73 -5.78 8.31
CA VAL A 244 31.85 -4.33 8.36
C VAL A 244 33.22 -3.97 7.82
N GLU A 245 33.27 -3.16 6.77
CA GLU A 245 34.51 -2.64 6.22
C GLU A 245 35.23 -1.74 7.25
N GLY A 246 36.45 -2.08 7.57
CA GLY A 246 37.29 -1.36 8.52
C GLY A 246 38.57 -0.83 7.86
N LYS A 247 39.28 0.10 8.53
CA LYS A 247 40.53 0.68 8.04
C LYS A 247 41.65 -0.36 7.83
N ASN A 248 41.59 -1.48 8.55
CA ASN A 248 42.58 -2.56 8.52
C ASN A 248 42.07 -3.85 7.84
N GLY A 249 40.99 -3.74 7.07
CA GLY A 249 40.28 -4.87 6.43
C GLY A 249 38.91 -5.12 7.05
N ASP A 250 38.24 -6.14 6.53
CA ASP A 250 36.89 -6.52 6.93
C ASP A 250 36.87 -7.16 8.33
N GLU A 251 35.90 -6.79 9.13
CA GLU A 251 35.67 -7.33 10.46
C GLU A 251 34.25 -7.88 10.60
N ILE A 252 34.08 -8.99 11.33
CA ILE A 252 32.76 -9.49 11.68
C ILE A 252 32.28 -8.80 12.95
N LYS A 253 31.17 -8.05 12.86
CA LYS A 253 30.56 -7.35 13.99
C LYS A 253 29.10 -7.74 14.17
N ILE A 254 28.59 -7.62 15.40
CA ILE A 254 27.17 -7.77 15.68
C ILE A 254 26.48 -6.47 15.28
N ARG A 255 25.54 -6.55 14.32
CA ARG A 255 24.77 -5.42 13.81
C ARG A 255 23.28 -5.66 14.01
N ASN A 256 22.52 -4.57 14.25
CA ASN A 256 21.06 -4.62 14.28
C ASN A 256 20.50 -4.28 12.92
N LYS A 257 19.96 -5.28 12.23
CA LYS A 257 19.44 -5.11 10.88
C LYS A 257 17.94 -5.28 10.82
N VAL A 258 17.32 -4.60 9.86
CA VAL A 258 15.89 -4.65 9.59
C VAL A 258 15.64 -4.74 8.09
N PHE A 259 14.69 -5.59 7.68
CA PHE A 259 14.23 -5.62 6.29
C PHE A 259 13.08 -4.64 6.09
N LEU A 260 13.18 -3.90 4.99
CA LEU A 260 12.17 -3.00 4.45
C LEU A 260 11.57 -3.67 3.22
N SER A 261 10.27 -3.94 3.24
CA SER A 261 9.54 -4.55 2.13
C SER A 261 8.62 -3.50 1.52
N HIS A 262 9.04 -2.89 0.42
CA HIS A 262 8.32 -1.83 -0.27
C HIS A 262 7.49 -2.42 -1.41
N THR A 263 6.16 -2.47 -1.23
CA THR A 263 5.21 -2.91 -2.26
C THR A 263 4.60 -1.70 -2.96
N TYR A 264 4.55 -1.74 -4.28
CA TYR A 264 4.06 -0.63 -5.11
C TYR A 264 3.24 -1.11 -6.31
N ASP A 265 2.41 -0.21 -6.84
CA ASP A 265 1.60 -0.39 -8.04
C ASP A 265 2.49 -0.25 -9.28
N HIS A 266 2.79 -1.39 -9.95
CA HIS A 266 3.74 -1.42 -11.07
C HIS A 266 3.18 -0.79 -12.36
N ARG A 267 1.95 -0.32 -12.38
CA ARG A 267 1.42 0.47 -13.50
C ARG A 267 2.06 1.86 -13.56
N ILE A 268 2.50 2.40 -12.41
CA ILE A 268 2.93 3.79 -12.25
C ILE A 268 4.30 3.92 -11.56
N VAL A 269 4.63 2.99 -10.68
CA VAL A 269 5.94 2.91 -10.02
C VAL A 269 6.70 1.74 -10.61
N ASP A 270 7.75 2.02 -11.37
CA ASP A 270 8.64 0.99 -11.91
C ASP A 270 9.64 0.48 -10.86
N GLY A 271 10.33 -0.61 -11.19
CA GLY A 271 11.31 -1.23 -10.30
C GLY A 271 12.46 -0.31 -9.92
N ALA A 272 12.86 0.61 -10.79
CA ALA A 272 13.92 1.57 -10.52
C ALA A 272 13.48 2.62 -9.50
N LEU A 273 12.29 3.20 -9.66
CA LEU A 273 11.73 4.18 -8.72
C LEU A 273 11.44 3.53 -7.37
N GLY A 274 10.76 2.35 -7.36
CA GLY A 274 10.41 1.65 -6.13
C GLY A 274 11.63 1.17 -5.36
N GLY A 275 12.65 0.63 -6.05
CA GLY A 275 13.91 0.20 -5.45
C GLY A 275 14.72 1.36 -4.88
N LYS A 276 14.90 2.45 -5.64
CA LYS A 276 15.61 3.66 -5.17
C LYS A 276 14.93 4.30 -3.97
N PHE A 277 13.61 4.33 -3.94
CA PHE A 277 12.87 4.82 -2.78
C PHE A 277 13.14 3.97 -1.53
N ALA A 278 13.06 2.64 -1.63
CA ALA A 278 13.34 1.75 -0.51
C ALA A 278 14.77 1.90 0.01
N GLN A 279 15.76 2.01 -0.90
CA GLN A 279 17.15 2.32 -0.57
C GLN A 279 17.31 3.68 0.12
N LYS A 280 16.54 4.68 -0.30
CA LYS A 280 16.58 6.01 0.32
C LYS A 280 16.00 5.99 1.74
N VAL A 281 14.96 5.20 1.98
CA VAL A 281 14.45 4.98 3.34
C VAL A 281 15.52 4.30 4.20
N ALA A 282 16.19 3.26 3.68
CA ALA A 282 17.31 2.60 4.37
C ALA A 282 18.42 3.59 4.70
N TYR A 283 18.84 4.39 3.72
CA TYR A 283 19.85 5.44 3.90
C TYR A 283 19.49 6.43 5.03
N TYR A 284 18.22 6.90 5.08
CA TYR A 284 17.78 7.78 6.15
C TYR A 284 17.72 7.10 7.52
N LEU A 285 17.46 5.81 7.57
CA LEU A 285 17.50 5.03 8.81
C LEU A 285 18.94 4.83 9.30
N GLU A 286 19.85 4.48 8.42
CA GLU A 286 21.26 4.25 8.74
C GLU A 286 21.99 5.52 9.19
N ASN A 287 21.58 6.68 8.63
CA ASN A 287 22.14 8.00 8.95
C ASN A 287 21.21 8.83 9.85
N PHE A 288 20.26 8.19 10.53
CA PHE A 288 19.33 8.91 11.40
C PHE A 288 20.03 9.35 12.68
N ASP A 289 20.13 10.65 12.86
CA ASP A 289 20.59 11.26 14.11
C ASP A 289 19.42 11.74 14.95
N ILE A 290 19.30 11.19 16.17
CA ILE A 290 18.26 11.59 17.11
C ILE A 290 18.68 12.91 17.76
N GLN A 291 18.51 14.02 17.02
CA GLN A 291 18.72 15.36 17.55
C GLN A 291 17.48 15.78 18.36
N ILE A 292 17.47 15.46 19.65
CA ILE A 292 16.47 15.95 20.58
C ILE A 292 17.23 16.63 21.72
N ASN A 293 16.94 17.92 21.91
CA ASN A 293 17.44 18.61 23.08
C ASN A 293 16.82 17.97 24.34
N LEU A 294 17.64 17.27 25.11
CA LEU A 294 17.25 16.57 26.36
C LEU A 294 17.65 17.36 27.60
N ASP A 295 18.28 18.53 27.44
CA ASP A 295 18.67 19.43 28.52
C ASP A 295 17.48 20.23 29.08
#